data_7f55af64b653977166df449665d3a396
#
_entry.id   7f55af64b653977166df449665d3a396
#
_cell.length_a   1.000
_cell.length_b   1.000
_cell.length_c   1.000
_cell.angle_alpha   90.00
_cell.angle_beta   90.00
_cell.angle_gamma   90.00
#
_symmetry.space_group_name_H-M   'P 1'
#
loop_
_entity.id
_entity.type
_entity.pdbx_description
1 polymer ?
#
loop_
_entity_poly.entity_id
_entity_poly.type
_entity_poly.pdbx_seq_one_letter_code
_entity_poly.pdbx_strand_id
1 'polypeptide(L)'
;MEAFSYKGISDGKYVEGDIEALNVDEASHKLKEQKIIITNLIRSSKKTKKDTKDKKKGSGFSLFGKKKATVQDVLIFSKQFATMVKAGLPILQVLAMLRDQLESPAMKDVVEDIRKSLEGGVTLSKCFEKYPDLFDNVYINLIKAGEASGKLDVFLLKIVEALEKKENIKKKIKSALMYPSIMFTVAITVSAFMLIKVVPVFAKMYDGMGIELPAATATIMAMSDFLRGTGGLILLLSLITFFITFRYLTAKNEKIRYAWHKRVLKLPIFGEMILKSMLARISLIMGNLSAAGVNLLESLEIAKSVSNNVVVLESLENVKKGVFSGDTLTKLFLKDPLFPPTFSQLISVGEQTGQLDEMFGSVAKYYESEFDTVVENLSSLIEPIMIVFMGVMIGGLMIAMYSPIFNVGALIG
;
A
#
# COMPACT_ATOMS: atom_id res chain seq x y z
N MET A 1 -17.12 9.58 -51.45
CA MET A 1 -15.96 10.37 -51.01
C MET A 1 -15.45 9.79 -49.71
N GLU A 2 -14.17 9.74 -49.54
CA GLU A 2 -13.55 9.20 -48.33
C GLU A 2 -13.05 10.37 -47.47
N ALA A 3 -13.08 10.24 -46.16
CA ALA A 3 -12.57 11.26 -45.24
C ALA A 3 -11.10 10.99 -44.93
N PHE A 4 -10.28 12.03 -45.04
CA PHE A 4 -8.86 12.01 -44.71
C PHE A 4 -8.60 13.00 -43.58
N SER A 5 -7.95 12.55 -42.51
CA SER A 5 -7.47 13.41 -41.44
C SER A 5 -6.06 13.87 -41.76
N TYR A 6 -5.82 15.19 -41.69
CA TYR A 6 -4.53 15.77 -41.99
C TYR A 6 -3.94 16.56 -40.85
N LYS A 7 -2.63 16.58 -40.78
CA LYS A 7 -1.83 17.50 -39.97
C LYS A 7 -0.89 18.25 -40.91
N GLY A 8 -0.81 19.55 -40.75
CA GLY A 8 0.01 20.40 -41.61
C GLY A 8 0.39 21.71 -40.94
N ILE A 9 1.10 22.55 -41.71
CA ILE A 9 1.53 23.88 -41.29
C ILE A 9 0.94 24.88 -42.31
N SER A 10 0.21 25.89 -41.82
CA SER A 10 -0.28 27.02 -42.60
C SER A 10 0.13 28.32 -41.89
N ASP A 11 0.77 29.23 -42.60
CA ASP A 11 1.26 30.51 -42.08
C ASP A 11 2.10 30.40 -40.80
N GLY A 12 2.94 29.34 -40.74
CA GLY A 12 3.82 29.10 -39.58
C GLY A 12 3.13 28.50 -38.34
N LYS A 13 1.84 28.16 -38.43
CA LYS A 13 1.08 27.52 -37.32
C LYS A 13 0.68 26.08 -37.68
N TYR A 14 0.74 25.20 -36.71
CA TYR A 14 0.22 23.84 -36.85
C TYR A 14 -1.30 23.83 -36.98
N VAL A 15 -1.81 23.18 -38.01
CA VAL A 15 -3.24 22.98 -38.27
C VAL A 15 -3.53 21.50 -38.45
N GLU A 16 -4.65 21.05 -37.91
CA GLU A 16 -5.19 19.70 -38.11
C GLU A 16 -6.68 19.80 -38.45
N GLY A 17 -7.13 18.90 -39.32
CA GLY A 17 -8.52 18.84 -39.75
C GLY A 17 -8.80 17.60 -40.58
N ASP A 18 -10.07 17.48 -40.99
CA ASP A 18 -10.51 16.42 -41.89
C ASP A 18 -10.93 17.01 -43.22
N ILE A 19 -10.59 16.32 -44.32
CA ILE A 19 -10.94 16.72 -45.67
C ILE A 19 -11.56 15.52 -46.41
N GLU A 20 -12.59 15.77 -47.23
CA GLU A 20 -13.22 14.74 -48.08
C GLU A 20 -12.63 14.77 -49.47
N ALA A 21 -12.16 13.61 -49.92
CA ALA A 21 -11.60 13.43 -51.28
C ALA A 21 -11.87 12.01 -51.79
N LEU A 22 -11.69 11.79 -53.11
CA LEU A 22 -11.85 10.48 -53.70
C LEU A 22 -10.64 9.57 -53.46
N ASN A 23 -9.45 10.17 -53.33
CA ASN A 23 -8.18 9.48 -53.04
C ASN A 23 -7.19 10.40 -52.32
N VAL A 24 -6.06 9.86 -51.92
CA VAL A 24 -4.99 10.58 -51.20
C VAL A 24 -4.40 11.72 -52.01
N ASP A 25 -4.30 11.55 -53.35
CA ASP A 25 -3.72 12.55 -54.24
C ASP A 25 -4.63 13.77 -54.36
N GLU A 26 -5.96 13.58 -54.47
CA GLU A 26 -6.93 14.66 -54.48
C GLU A 26 -6.97 15.39 -53.10
N ALA A 27 -6.88 14.65 -51.98
CA ALA A 27 -6.80 15.25 -50.69
C ALA A 27 -5.54 16.14 -50.52
N SER A 28 -4.41 15.64 -51.04
CA SER A 28 -3.15 16.40 -51.02
C SER A 28 -3.22 17.63 -51.91
N HIS A 29 -3.87 17.58 -53.07
CA HIS A 29 -4.02 18.71 -53.97
C HIS A 29 -4.90 19.80 -53.32
N LYS A 30 -6.05 19.44 -52.77
CA LYS A 30 -6.95 20.36 -52.05
C LYS A 30 -6.28 21.06 -50.88
N LEU A 31 -5.43 20.35 -50.12
CA LEU A 31 -4.71 20.92 -48.99
C LEU A 31 -3.59 21.88 -49.44
N LYS A 32 -2.92 21.59 -50.55
CA LYS A 32 -1.94 22.48 -51.15
C LYS A 32 -2.58 23.78 -51.70
N GLU A 33 -3.79 23.71 -52.29
CA GLU A 33 -4.54 24.90 -52.68
C GLU A 33 -4.90 25.80 -51.51
N GLN A 34 -5.10 25.21 -50.35
CA GLN A 34 -5.32 25.94 -49.07
C GLN A 34 -4.02 26.40 -48.38
N LYS A 35 -2.87 26.30 -49.08
CA LYS A 35 -1.54 26.68 -48.58
C LYS A 35 -1.12 25.93 -47.30
N ILE A 36 -1.61 24.70 -47.14
CA ILE A 36 -1.24 23.85 -46.02
C ILE A 36 -0.11 22.91 -46.44
N ILE A 37 1.03 23.00 -45.78
CA ILE A 37 2.14 22.05 -45.93
C ILE A 37 1.81 20.80 -45.10
N ILE A 38 1.54 19.70 -45.80
CA ILE A 38 1.10 18.43 -45.18
C ILE A 38 2.30 17.78 -44.50
N THR A 39 2.18 17.50 -43.21
CA THR A 39 3.17 16.71 -42.42
C THR A 39 2.68 15.26 -42.22
N ASN A 40 1.39 15.04 -42.16
CA ASN A 40 0.79 13.71 -42.07
C ASN A 40 -0.62 13.70 -42.72
N LEU A 41 -0.97 12.64 -43.46
CA LEU A 41 -2.27 12.44 -44.08
C LEU A 41 -2.68 10.97 -43.93
N ILE A 42 -3.77 10.72 -43.23
CA ILE A 42 -4.23 9.37 -42.89
C ILE A 42 -5.72 9.23 -43.30
N ARG A 43 -6.07 8.10 -43.90
CA ARG A 43 -7.46 7.76 -44.23
C ARG A 43 -8.28 7.58 -42.93
N SER A 44 -9.29 8.41 -42.73
CA SER A 44 -10.18 8.36 -41.60
C SER A 44 -11.32 7.36 -41.82
N SER A 45 -11.47 6.39 -40.94
CA SER A 45 -12.50 5.33 -41.01
C SER A 45 -13.81 5.71 -40.30
N LYS A 46 -14.19 7.00 -40.21
CA LYS A 46 -15.41 7.44 -39.51
C LYS A 46 -16.51 7.88 -40.49
N LYS A 47 -17.66 7.21 -40.41
CA LYS A 47 -18.93 7.56 -41.06
C LYS A 47 -19.44 8.93 -40.55
N THR A 48 -19.79 9.77 -41.50
CA THR A 48 -20.42 11.07 -41.41
C THR A 48 -21.64 11.08 -40.45
N LYS A 49 -21.63 11.97 -39.47
CA LYS A 49 -22.88 12.56 -38.92
C LYS A 49 -22.73 14.07 -38.91
N LYS A 50 -23.73 14.70 -39.59
CA LYS A 50 -23.93 16.14 -39.74
C LYS A 50 -24.31 16.82 -38.43
N ASP A 51 -23.78 18.03 -38.28
CA ASP A 51 -24.30 19.24 -37.63
C ASP A 51 -24.92 19.16 -36.22
N THR A 52 -24.37 19.82 -35.23
CA THR A 52 -24.72 21.19 -34.78
C THR A 52 -23.97 21.55 -33.48
N LYS A 53 -23.42 22.78 -33.47
CA LYS A 53 -23.09 23.66 -32.32
C LYS A 53 -23.31 23.13 -30.90
N ASP A 54 -22.31 23.02 -30.08
CA ASP A 54 -21.98 23.92 -28.99
C ASP A 54 -20.88 23.34 -28.11
N LYS A 55 -19.93 24.18 -27.76
CA LYS A 55 -18.84 23.90 -26.84
C LYS A 55 -19.38 23.54 -25.46
N LYS A 56 -19.27 22.27 -25.09
CA LYS A 56 -19.08 21.86 -23.69
C LYS A 56 -17.99 20.82 -23.68
N LYS A 57 -16.91 21.09 -22.91
CA LYS A 57 -15.88 20.13 -22.55
C LYS A 57 -16.56 18.83 -22.14
N GLY A 58 -16.60 17.86 -23.03
CA GLY A 58 -17.09 16.53 -22.76
C GLY A 58 -16.10 15.86 -21.80
N SER A 59 -16.45 15.81 -20.55
CA SER A 59 -15.94 14.86 -19.58
C SER A 59 -16.19 13.47 -20.17
N GLY A 60 -15.20 12.93 -20.88
CA GLY A 60 -15.15 11.52 -21.20
C GLY A 60 -15.14 10.77 -19.86
N PHE A 61 -16.19 10.03 -19.57
CA PHE A 61 -16.29 9.11 -18.46
C PHE A 61 -15.25 8.01 -18.70
N SER A 62 -13.98 8.26 -18.34
CA SER A 62 -12.95 7.26 -18.29
C SER A 62 -13.25 6.42 -17.05
N LEU A 63 -13.75 5.21 -17.27
CA LEU A 63 -13.94 4.18 -16.22
C LEU A 63 -12.62 3.80 -15.50
N PHE A 64 -11.49 4.25 -16.01
CA PHE A 64 -10.18 4.22 -15.36
C PHE A 64 -9.81 5.65 -14.98
N GLY A 65 -10.15 6.07 -13.75
CA GLY A 65 -9.67 7.32 -13.19
C GLY A 65 -8.15 7.44 -13.40
N LYS A 66 -7.63 8.67 -13.59
CA LYS A 66 -6.17 8.92 -13.66
C LYS A 66 -5.50 8.10 -12.57
N LYS A 67 -4.57 7.21 -12.92
CA LYS A 67 -3.81 6.43 -11.94
C LYS A 67 -3.21 7.42 -10.95
N LYS A 68 -3.57 7.28 -9.66
CA LYS A 68 -2.97 8.09 -8.60
C LYS A 68 -1.48 7.75 -8.50
N ALA A 69 -0.66 8.74 -8.15
CA ALA A 69 0.74 8.51 -7.83
C ALA A 69 0.86 7.49 -6.68
N THR A 70 1.83 6.61 -6.76
CA THR A 70 2.06 5.52 -5.82
C THR A 70 3.23 5.82 -4.89
N VAL A 71 3.32 5.10 -3.76
CA VAL A 71 4.48 5.18 -2.85
C VAL A 71 5.78 4.80 -3.57
N GLN A 72 5.71 3.91 -4.57
CA GLN A 72 6.86 3.54 -5.40
C GLN A 72 7.33 4.73 -6.25
N ASP A 73 6.40 5.52 -6.82
CA ASP A 73 6.73 6.73 -7.57
C ASP A 73 7.42 7.76 -6.68
N VAL A 74 6.96 7.91 -5.42
CA VAL A 74 7.59 8.78 -4.42
C VAL A 74 9.02 8.33 -4.10
N LEU A 75 9.25 7.02 -3.94
CA LEU A 75 10.59 6.49 -3.67
C LEU A 75 11.55 6.75 -4.83
N ILE A 76 11.12 6.50 -6.08
CA ILE A 76 11.93 6.75 -7.28
C ILE A 76 12.26 8.24 -7.40
N PHE A 77 11.24 9.09 -7.27
CA PHE A 77 11.40 10.55 -7.24
C PHE A 77 12.42 10.98 -6.18
N SER A 78 12.25 10.51 -4.94
CA SER A 78 13.09 10.91 -3.82
C SER A 78 14.56 10.50 -4.00
N LYS A 79 14.82 9.30 -4.56
CA LYS A 79 16.18 8.84 -4.89
C LYS A 79 16.86 9.74 -5.91
N GLN A 80 16.16 10.04 -6.99
CA GLN A 80 16.69 10.90 -8.04
C GLN A 80 16.87 12.33 -7.52
N PHE A 81 15.89 12.84 -6.76
CA PHE A 81 15.95 14.16 -6.14
C PHE A 81 17.16 14.30 -5.21
N ALA A 82 17.34 13.34 -4.28
CA ALA A 82 18.47 13.31 -3.37
C ALA A 82 19.81 13.27 -4.11
N THR A 83 19.91 12.43 -5.16
CA THR A 83 21.15 12.30 -5.95
C THR A 83 21.52 13.59 -6.66
N MET A 84 20.55 14.28 -7.29
CA MET A 84 20.79 15.51 -8.04
C MET A 84 21.10 16.69 -7.10
N VAL A 85 20.38 16.79 -5.96
CA VAL A 85 20.66 17.84 -4.96
C VAL A 85 22.03 17.61 -4.31
N LYS A 86 22.41 16.37 -4.00
CA LYS A 86 23.76 16.03 -3.51
C LYS A 86 24.86 16.40 -4.52
N ALA A 87 24.57 16.33 -5.82
CA ALA A 87 25.49 16.79 -6.88
C ALA A 87 25.58 18.31 -7.00
N GLY A 88 24.86 19.08 -6.16
CA GLY A 88 24.92 20.55 -6.11
C GLY A 88 24.02 21.23 -7.14
N LEU A 89 23.12 20.53 -7.81
CA LEU A 89 22.20 21.16 -8.76
C LEU A 89 21.15 22.02 -8.04
N PRO A 90 20.76 23.17 -8.59
CA PRO A 90 19.70 24.02 -8.04
C PRO A 90 18.36 23.26 -7.97
N ILE A 91 17.63 23.37 -6.86
CA ILE A 91 16.41 22.60 -6.59
C ILE A 91 15.36 22.77 -7.69
N LEU A 92 15.14 24.00 -8.17
CA LEU A 92 14.19 24.29 -9.25
C LEU A 92 14.56 23.58 -10.55
N GLN A 93 15.86 23.52 -10.87
CA GLN A 93 16.35 22.80 -12.04
C GLN A 93 16.16 21.29 -11.88
N VAL A 94 16.45 20.75 -10.69
CA VAL A 94 16.24 19.32 -10.38
C VAL A 94 14.78 18.95 -10.54
N LEU A 95 13.84 19.73 -9.98
CA LEU A 95 12.41 19.49 -10.11
C LEU A 95 11.94 19.51 -11.58
N ALA A 96 12.47 20.44 -12.40
CA ALA A 96 12.15 20.48 -13.83
C ALA A 96 12.66 19.23 -14.56
N MET A 97 13.89 18.79 -14.31
CA MET A 97 14.46 17.58 -14.90
C MET A 97 13.67 16.33 -14.49
N LEU A 98 13.33 16.20 -13.20
CA LEU A 98 12.57 15.07 -12.67
C LEU A 98 11.17 14.99 -13.26
N ARG A 99 10.48 16.13 -13.42
CA ARG A 99 9.17 16.16 -14.09
C ARG A 99 9.23 15.50 -15.46
N ASP A 100 10.27 15.75 -16.23
CA ASP A 100 10.40 15.22 -17.59
C ASP A 100 10.78 13.72 -17.60
N GLN A 101 11.52 13.25 -16.60
CA GLN A 101 11.99 11.86 -16.49
C GLN A 101 10.98 10.90 -15.87
N LEU A 102 10.06 11.38 -15.01
CA LEU A 102 9.08 10.53 -14.34
C LEU A 102 8.14 9.86 -15.36
N GLU A 103 7.82 8.58 -15.15
CA GLU A 103 6.88 7.83 -15.98
C GLU A 103 5.42 8.06 -15.59
N SER A 104 5.16 8.25 -14.28
CA SER A 104 3.82 8.43 -13.72
C SER A 104 3.26 9.83 -14.04
N PRO A 105 2.19 9.96 -14.87
CA PRO A 105 1.60 11.26 -15.17
C PRO A 105 1.10 12.00 -13.92
N ALA A 106 0.55 11.26 -12.94
CA ALA A 106 0.09 11.84 -11.69
C ALA A 106 1.25 12.42 -10.88
N MET A 107 2.41 11.74 -10.87
CA MET A 107 3.58 12.25 -10.17
C MET A 107 4.20 13.45 -10.91
N LYS A 108 4.14 13.48 -12.25
CA LYS A 108 4.53 14.66 -13.04
C LYS A 108 3.73 15.90 -12.67
N ASP A 109 2.39 15.74 -12.56
CA ASP A 109 1.50 16.84 -12.17
C ASP A 109 1.86 17.37 -10.77
N VAL A 110 2.15 16.46 -9.81
CA VAL A 110 2.55 16.81 -8.44
C VAL A 110 3.90 17.56 -8.43
N VAL A 111 4.91 17.03 -9.12
CA VAL A 111 6.26 17.66 -9.16
C VAL A 111 6.20 19.03 -9.84
N GLU A 112 5.40 19.20 -10.88
CA GLU A 112 5.19 20.48 -11.54
C GLU A 112 4.51 21.51 -10.64
N ASP A 113 3.51 21.10 -9.82
CA ASP A 113 2.90 22.02 -8.85
C ASP A 113 3.88 22.40 -7.74
N ILE A 114 4.67 21.44 -7.24
CA ILE A 114 5.75 21.71 -6.26
C ILE A 114 6.75 22.72 -6.84
N ARG A 115 7.21 22.50 -8.09
CA ARG A 115 8.14 23.41 -8.77
C ARG A 115 7.57 24.82 -8.87
N LYS A 116 6.34 24.99 -9.36
CA LYS A 116 5.68 26.30 -9.48
C LYS A 116 5.47 26.98 -8.13
N SER A 117 5.11 26.24 -7.11
CA SER A 117 4.91 26.77 -5.76
C SER A 117 6.23 27.26 -5.16
N LEU A 118 7.32 26.50 -5.36
CA LEU A 118 8.65 26.87 -4.91
C LEU A 118 9.18 28.10 -5.68
N GLU A 119 8.95 28.18 -7.00
CA GLU A 119 9.26 29.34 -7.83
C GLU A 119 8.52 30.60 -7.38
N GLY A 120 7.28 30.42 -6.86
CA GLY A 120 6.48 31.46 -6.23
C GLY A 120 6.92 31.86 -4.80
N GLY A 121 8.04 31.32 -4.29
CA GLY A 121 8.60 31.67 -2.98
C GLY A 121 8.03 30.89 -1.79
N VAL A 122 7.23 29.84 -2.03
CA VAL A 122 6.75 28.94 -0.97
C VAL A 122 7.91 28.01 -0.57
N THR A 123 8.09 27.74 0.74
CA THR A 123 9.13 26.79 1.22
C THR A 123 8.88 25.39 0.69
N LEU A 124 9.95 24.62 0.46
CA LEU A 124 9.86 23.27 -0.11
C LEU A 124 9.02 22.32 0.78
N SER A 125 9.18 22.41 2.10
CA SER A 125 8.37 21.66 3.06
C SER A 125 6.88 21.93 2.90
N LYS A 126 6.46 23.19 2.78
CA LYS A 126 5.07 23.58 2.54
C LYS A 126 4.54 23.12 1.18
N CYS A 127 5.40 23.02 0.17
CA CYS A 127 5.00 22.46 -1.12
C CYS A 127 4.64 20.98 -1.01
N PHE A 128 5.42 20.19 -0.24
CA PHE A 128 5.13 18.78 0.01
C PHE A 128 3.92 18.57 0.93
N GLU A 129 3.66 19.48 1.90
CA GLU A 129 2.48 19.44 2.79
C GLU A 129 1.14 19.44 2.04
N LYS A 130 1.09 19.92 0.80
CA LYS A 130 -0.11 19.88 -0.04
C LYS A 130 -0.53 18.46 -0.43
N TYR A 131 0.38 17.49 -0.32
CA TYR A 131 0.17 16.12 -0.78
C TYR A 131 0.41 15.09 0.35
N PRO A 132 -0.38 15.13 1.46
CA PRO A 132 -0.16 14.30 2.64
C PRO A 132 -0.36 12.80 2.36
N ASP A 133 -1.13 12.43 1.33
CA ASP A 133 -1.31 11.04 0.89
C ASP A 133 -0.04 10.44 0.26
N LEU A 134 0.87 11.28 -0.27
CA LEU A 134 2.11 10.87 -0.93
C LEU A 134 3.31 11.06 -0.01
N PHE A 135 3.41 12.21 0.62
CA PHE A 135 4.53 12.61 1.48
C PHE A 135 4.03 12.63 2.92
N ASP A 136 4.44 11.61 3.69
CA ASP A 136 4.03 11.51 5.09
C ASP A 136 4.73 12.57 5.97
N ASN A 137 4.27 12.69 7.22
CA ASN A 137 4.80 13.67 8.16
C ASN A 137 6.31 13.52 8.39
N VAL A 138 6.86 12.30 8.30
CA VAL A 138 8.31 12.08 8.42
C VAL A 138 9.04 12.76 7.27
N TYR A 139 8.57 12.55 6.03
CA TYR A 139 9.11 13.18 4.83
C TYR A 139 9.13 14.70 4.97
N ILE A 140 7.98 15.29 5.30
CA ILE A 140 7.78 16.73 5.42
C ILE A 140 8.69 17.33 6.51
N ASN A 141 8.74 16.69 7.68
CA ASN A 141 9.55 17.18 8.79
C ASN A 141 11.07 17.08 8.52
N LEU A 142 11.51 16.01 7.83
CA LEU A 142 12.92 15.90 7.40
C LEU A 142 13.29 16.97 6.36
N ILE A 143 12.39 17.27 5.41
CA ILE A 143 12.60 18.39 4.48
C ILE A 143 12.70 19.71 5.25
N LYS A 144 11.79 19.96 6.19
CA LYS A 144 11.77 21.16 7.02
C LYS A 144 13.06 21.32 7.83
N ALA A 145 13.56 20.25 8.44
CA ALA A 145 14.83 20.25 9.15
C ALA A 145 16.00 20.50 8.20
N GLY A 146 15.97 19.94 6.98
CA GLY A 146 16.96 20.18 5.93
C GLY A 146 16.96 21.64 5.44
N GLU A 147 15.80 22.25 5.27
CA GLU A 147 15.67 23.68 4.92
C GLU A 147 16.21 24.58 6.04
N ALA A 148 15.82 24.32 7.29
CA ALA A 148 16.23 25.12 8.43
C ALA A 148 17.75 25.06 8.69
N SER A 149 18.37 23.89 8.47
CA SER A 149 19.82 23.70 8.68
C SER A 149 20.68 24.00 7.46
N GLY A 150 20.08 24.22 6.27
CA GLY A 150 20.81 24.38 5.01
C GLY A 150 21.47 23.08 4.49
N LYS A 151 21.16 21.90 5.08
CA LYS A 151 21.75 20.60 4.75
C LYS A 151 20.74 19.69 4.06
N LEU A 152 20.00 20.21 3.08
CA LEU A 152 18.91 19.50 2.43
C LEU A 152 19.38 18.20 1.76
N ASP A 153 20.59 18.17 1.22
CA ASP A 153 21.21 16.99 0.61
C ASP A 153 21.34 15.83 1.61
N VAL A 154 21.78 16.11 2.84
CA VAL A 154 21.89 15.10 3.91
C VAL A 154 20.52 14.56 4.28
N PHE A 155 19.54 15.45 4.49
CA PHE A 155 18.18 15.05 4.89
C PHE A 155 17.44 14.30 3.80
N LEU A 156 17.63 14.65 2.53
CA LEU A 156 17.09 13.89 1.40
C LEU A 156 17.61 12.45 1.36
N LEU A 157 18.90 12.24 1.63
CA LEU A 157 19.43 10.87 1.75
C LEU A 157 18.80 10.10 2.91
N LYS A 158 18.53 10.75 4.04
CA LYS A 158 17.83 10.15 5.19
C LYS A 158 16.36 9.84 4.90
N ILE A 159 15.70 10.67 4.10
CA ILE A 159 14.36 10.39 3.59
C ILE A 159 14.37 9.14 2.70
N VAL A 160 15.32 9.04 1.78
CA VAL A 160 15.45 7.85 0.91
C VAL A 160 15.66 6.59 1.73
N GLU A 161 16.56 6.62 2.70
CA GLU A 161 16.82 5.49 3.62
C GLU A 161 15.54 5.07 4.36
N ALA A 162 14.79 6.03 4.91
CA ALA A 162 13.54 5.76 5.62
C ALA A 162 12.45 5.15 4.70
N LEU A 163 12.33 5.67 3.47
CA LEU A 163 11.39 5.15 2.48
C LEU A 163 11.77 3.74 2.01
N GLU A 164 13.06 3.48 1.77
CA GLU A 164 13.57 2.14 1.41
C GLU A 164 13.29 1.12 2.50
N LYS A 165 13.57 1.45 3.76
CA LYS A 165 13.29 0.59 4.90
C LYS A 165 11.79 0.30 5.02
N LYS A 166 10.93 1.31 4.88
CA LYS A 166 9.48 1.17 4.90
C LYS A 166 8.99 0.22 3.78
N GLU A 167 9.47 0.39 2.55
CA GLU A 167 9.11 -0.47 1.43
C GLU A 167 9.67 -1.88 1.57
N ASN A 168 10.88 -2.05 2.08
CA ASN A 168 11.48 -3.37 2.32
C ASN A 168 10.69 -4.16 3.36
N ILE A 169 10.32 -3.54 4.50
CA ILE A 169 9.45 -4.15 5.52
C ILE A 169 8.14 -4.60 4.89
N LYS A 170 7.48 -3.74 4.12
CA LYS A 170 6.22 -4.05 3.44
C LYS A 170 6.37 -5.19 2.44
N LYS A 171 7.44 -5.21 1.64
CA LYS A 171 7.74 -6.30 0.70
C LYS A 171 7.98 -7.61 1.41
N LYS A 172 8.75 -7.63 2.51
CA LYS A 172 9.00 -8.82 3.32
C LYS A 172 7.70 -9.41 3.88
N ILE A 173 6.84 -8.58 4.49
CA ILE A 173 5.53 -9.01 4.98
C ILE A 173 4.67 -9.58 3.83
N LYS A 174 4.59 -8.88 2.70
CA LYS A 174 3.82 -9.33 1.54
C LYS A 174 4.32 -10.66 1.00
N SER A 175 5.63 -10.81 0.89
CA SER A 175 6.28 -12.05 0.41
C SER A 175 5.99 -13.22 1.36
N ALA A 176 6.15 -13.02 2.66
CA ALA A 176 5.89 -14.04 3.68
C ALA A 176 4.44 -14.52 3.69
N LEU A 177 3.49 -13.60 3.45
CA LEU A 177 2.05 -13.93 3.42
C LEU A 177 1.56 -14.43 2.06
N MET A 178 2.35 -14.38 1.00
CA MET A 178 1.91 -14.74 -0.36
C MET A 178 1.60 -16.23 -0.47
N TYR A 179 2.52 -17.10 -0.04
CA TYR A 179 2.33 -18.55 -0.09
C TYR A 179 1.13 -18.99 0.76
N PRO A 180 0.99 -18.61 2.04
CA PRO A 180 -0.19 -18.93 2.84
C PRO A 180 -1.50 -18.45 2.20
N SER A 181 -1.51 -17.24 1.63
CA SER A 181 -2.70 -16.69 1.00
C SER A 181 -3.14 -17.47 -0.23
N ILE A 182 -2.19 -17.92 -1.06
CA ILE A 182 -2.48 -18.76 -2.23
C ILE A 182 -3.05 -20.11 -1.77
N MET A 183 -2.38 -20.78 -0.82
CA MET A 183 -2.81 -22.07 -0.31
C MET A 183 -4.21 -22.00 0.31
N PHE A 184 -4.47 -20.98 1.12
CA PHE A 184 -5.78 -20.76 1.72
C PHE A 184 -6.87 -20.49 0.68
N THR A 185 -6.56 -19.71 -0.36
CA THR A 185 -7.49 -19.43 -1.46
C THR A 185 -7.83 -20.70 -2.24
N VAL A 186 -6.83 -21.52 -2.57
CA VAL A 186 -7.04 -22.81 -3.24
C VAL A 186 -7.88 -23.72 -2.38
N ALA A 187 -7.56 -23.86 -1.08
CA ALA A 187 -8.29 -24.68 -0.14
C ALA A 187 -9.76 -24.30 -0.05
N ILE A 188 -10.06 -23.01 0.15
CA ILE A 188 -11.44 -22.51 0.19
C ILE A 188 -12.16 -22.74 -1.15
N THR A 189 -11.48 -22.50 -2.27
CA THR A 189 -12.07 -22.67 -3.61
C THR A 189 -12.45 -24.14 -3.87
N VAL A 190 -11.55 -25.07 -3.55
CA VAL A 190 -11.82 -26.52 -3.69
C VAL A 190 -12.95 -26.94 -2.77
N SER A 191 -12.94 -26.50 -1.51
CA SER A 191 -14.00 -26.86 -0.56
C SER A 191 -15.35 -26.26 -0.93
N ALA A 192 -15.38 -25.02 -1.38
CA ALA A 192 -16.61 -24.40 -1.88
C ALA A 192 -17.13 -25.13 -3.13
N PHE A 193 -16.24 -25.53 -4.05
CA PHE A 193 -16.64 -26.34 -5.21
C PHE A 193 -17.22 -27.68 -4.78
N MET A 194 -16.58 -28.38 -3.84
CA MET A 194 -17.07 -29.65 -3.31
C MET A 194 -18.46 -29.48 -2.66
N LEU A 195 -18.63 -28.48 -1.79
CA LEU A 195 -19.89 -28.20 -1.12
C LEU A 195 -21.00 -27.78 -2.09
N ILE A 196 -20.72 -26.96 -3.08
CA ILE A 196 -21.75 -26.40 -3.99
C ILE A 196 -22.11 -27.35 -5.12
N LYS A 197 -21.16 -28.14 -5.62
CA LYS A 197 -21.35 -28.97 -6.82
C LYS A 197 -21.37 -30.44 -6.53
N VAL A 198 -20.46 -30.95 -5.70
CA VAL A 198 -20.30 -32.41 -5.50
C VAL A 198 -21.22 -32.97 -4.46
N VAL A 199 -21.28 -32.37 -3.27
CA VAL A 199 -22.11 -32.81 -2.15
C VAL A 199 -23.61 -32.98 -2.57
N PRO A 200 -24.24 -32.07 -3.31
CA PRO A 200 -25.64 -32.24 -3.73
C PRO A 200 -25.90 -33.40 -4.68
N VAL A 201 -24.89 -33.81 -5.47
CA VAL A 201 -25.04 -34.99 -6.35
C VAL A 201 -25.13 -36.26 -5.51
N PHE A 202 -24.26 -36.38 -4.51
CA PHE A 202 -24.32 -37.48 -3.55
C PHE A 202 -25.65 -37.48 -2.75
N ALA A 203 -26.07 -36.30 -2.30
CA ALA A 203 -27.34 -36.14 -1.59
C ALA A 203 -28.52 -36.75 -2.36
N LYS A 204 -28.66 -36.37 -3.63
CA LYS A 204 -29.74 -36.89 -4.49
C LYS A 204 -29.66 -38.40 -4.72
N MET A 205 -28.46 -38.94 -4.77
CA MET A 205 -28.22 -40.37 -4.92
C MET A 205 -28.70 -41.16 -3.68
N TYR A 206 -28.46 -40.65 -2.46
CA TYR A 206 -28.89 -41.26 -1.22
C TYR A 206 -30.40 -41.13 -1.00
N ASP A 207 -31.00 -39.97 -1.29
CA ASP A 207 -32.45 -39.76 -1.25
C ASP A 207 -33.17 -40.77 -2.17
N GLY A 208 -32.60 -41.06 -3.36
CA GLY A 208 -33.14 -42.03 -4.31
C GLY A 208 -33.05 -43.49 -3.83
N MET A 209 -32.20 -43.81 -2.86
CA MET A 209 -32.07 -45.14 -2.26
C MET A 209 -32.88 -45.31 -0.98
N GLY A 210 -33.52 -44.25 -0.47
CA GLY A 210 -34.32 -44.29 0.75
C GLY A 210 -33.51 -44.51 2.04
N ILE A 211 -32.22 -44.12 2.02
CA ILE A 211 -31.29 -44.37 3.14
C ILE A 211 -31.19 -43.10 4.00
N GLU A 212 -31.35 -43.26 5.32
CA GLU A 212 -31.11 -42.15 6.25
C GLU A 212 -29.63 -41.70 6.23
N LEU A 213 -29.41 -40.39 6.17
CA LEU A 213 -28.09 -39.81 6.11
C LEU A 213 -27.42 -39.81 7.49
N PRO A 214 -26.15 -40.26 7.60
CA PRO A 214 -25.38 -40.13 8.81
C PRO A 214 -25.23 -38.65 9.22
N ALA A 215 -25.16 -38.40 10.54
CA ALA A 215 -25.10 -37.04 11.09
C ALA A 215 -24.00 -36.14 10.47
N ALA A 216 -22.83 -36.69 10.19
CA ALA A 216 -21.73 -35.97 9.53
C ALA A 216 -22.10 -35.52 8.12
N THR A 217 -22.74 -36.38 7.33
CA THR A 217 -23.19 -36.07 5.97
C THR A 217 -24.36 -35.06 6.00
N ALA A 218 -25.31 -35.23 6.91
CA ALA A 218 -26.40 -34.28 7.10
C ALA A 218 -25.92 -32.87 7.46
N THR A 219 -24.87 -32.74 8.30
CA THR A 219 -24.27 -31.46 8.65
C THR A 219 -23.63 -30.79 7.44
N ILE A 220 -22.88 -31.53 6.63
CA ILE A 220 -22.24 -30.98 5.42
C ILE A 220 -23.28 -30.62 4.37
N MET A 221 -24.36 -31.38 4.25
CA MET A 221 -25.47 -31.04 3.38
C MET A 221 -26.17 -29.75 3.81
N ALA A 222 -26.45 -29.59 5.10
CA ALA A 222 -27.01 -28.35 5.64
C ALA A 222 -26.09 -27.12 5.36
N MET A 223 -24.77 -27.30 5.49
CA MET A 223 -23.79 -26.25 5.09
C MET A 223 -23.83 -25.99 3.58
N SER A 224 -23.93 -27.01 2.75
CA SER A 224 -24.06 -26.88 1.30
C SER A 224 -25.31 -26.09 0.91
N ASP A 225 -26.46 -26.47 1.46
CA ASP A 225 -27.74 -25.82 1.19
C ASP A 225 -27.76 -24.36 1.70
N PHE A 226 -27.17 -24.13 2.87
CA PHE A 226 -27.00 -22.78 3.38
C PHE A 226 -26.14 -21.92 2.44
N LEU A 227 -25.01 -22.44 1.95
CA LEU A 227 -24.12 -21.69 1.04
C LEU A 227 -24.71 -21.44 -0.34
N ARG A 228 -25.51 -22.40 -0.85
CA ARG A 228 -26.18 -22.29 -2.15
C ARG A 228 -27.43 -21.42 -2.11
N GLY A 229 -28.07 -21.34 -0.95
CA GLY A 229 -29.28 -20.56 -0.71
C GLY A 229 -28.99 -19.10 -0.38
N THR A 230 -30.00 -18.43 0.14
CA THR A 230 -29.91 -17.04 0.63
C THR A 230 -28.93 -16.87 1.79
N GLY A 231 -28.65 -17.96 2.54
CA GLY A 231 -27.70 -17.95 3.66
C GLY A 231 -26.29 -17.59 3.27
N GLY A 232 -25.78 -18.09 2.13
CA GLY A 232 -24.46 -17.74 1.62
C GLY A 232 -24.35 -16.26 1.27
N LEU A 233 -25.40 -15.69 0.69
CA LEU A 233 -25.44 -14.26 0.33
C LEU A 233 -25.53 -13.38 1.59
N ILE A 234 -26.33 -13.79 2.58
CA ILE A 234 -26.43 -13.13 3.88
C ILE A 234 -25.09 -13.16 4.61
N LEU A 235 -24.38 -14.30 4.61
CA LEU A 235 -23.06 -14.43 5.22
C LEU A 235 -22.05 -13.51 4.56
N LEU A 236 -22.01 -13.43 3.24
CA LEU A 236 -21.11 -12.57 2.49
C LEU A 236 -21.39 -11.08 2.78
N LEU A 237 -22.67 -10.67 2.73
CA LEU A 237 -23.09 -9.31 3.05
C LEU A 237 -22.79 -8.95 4.52
N SER A 238 -23.02 -9.88 5.45
CA SER A 238 -22.72 -9.71 6.87
C SER A 238 -21.22 -9.51 7.10
N LEU A 239 -20.35 -10.29 6.45
CA LEU A 239 -18.89 -10.11 6.52
C LEU A 239 -18.45 -8.76 5.97
N ILE A 240 -18.99 -8.36 4.82
CA ILE A 240 -18.67 -7.04 4.22
C ILE A 240 -19.14 -5.92 5.16
N THR A 241 -20.37 -5.99 5.67
CA THR A 241 -20.93 -4.99 6.59
C THR A 241 -20.13 -4.93 7.88
N PHE A 242 -19.77 -6.08 8.46
CA PHE A 242 -18.93 -6.17 9.65
C PHE A 242 -17.57 -5.49 9.43
N PHE A 243 -16.91 -5.78 8.31
CA PHE A 243 -15.62 -5.20 8.00
C PHE A 243 -15.69 -3.67 7.79
N ILE A 244 -16.71 -3.19 7.07
CA ILE A 244 -16.93 -1.76 6.86
C ILE A 244 -17.23 -1.06 8.19
N THR A 245 -18.14 -1.61 8.99
CA THR A 245 -18.55 -1.05 10.29
C THR A 245 -17.37 -1.05 11.27
N PHE A 246 -16.61 -2.14 11.33
CA PHE A 246 -15.42 -2.22 12.17
C PHE A 246 -14.37 -1.17 11.77
N ARG A 247 -14.10 -1.02 10.49
CA ARG A 247 -13.18 -0.01 9.97
C ARG A 247 -13.67 1.42 10.26
N TYR A 248 -14.95 1.67 10.12
CA TYR A 248 -15.57 2.96 10.45
C TYR A 248 -15.48 3.27 11.94
N LEU A 249 -15.80 2.31 12.81
CA LEU A 249 -15.72 2.47 14.26
C LEU A 249 -14.29 2.72 14.75
N THR A 250 -13.31 1.96 14.23
CA THR A 250 -11.89 2.15 14.58
C THR A 250 -11.33 3.47 14.05
N ALA A 251 -11.84 3.97 12.91
CA ALA A 251 -11.43 5.27 12.39
C ALA A 251 -12.01 6.45 13.21
N LYS A 252 -13.25 6.33 13.67
CA LYS A 252 -13.98 7.45 14.30
C LYS A 252 -13.84 7.50 15.83
N ASN A 253 -13.70 6.34 16.48
CA ASN A 253 -13.69 6.25 17.96
C ASN A 253 -12.26 5.97 18.47
N GLU A 254 -11.66 6.95 19.15
CA GLU A 254 -10.30 6.83 19.69
C GLU A 254 -10.16 5.72 20.74
N LYS A 255 -11.17 5.49 21.58
CA LYS A 255 -11.13 4.43 22.60
C LYS A 255 -11.12 3.04 21.96
N ILE A 256 -11.94 2.83 20.92
CA ILE A 256 -11.98 1.56 20.18
C ILE A 256 -10.67 1.35 19.43
N ARG A 257 -10.13 2.40 18.80
CA ARG A 257 -8.84 2.37 18.10
C ARG A 257 -7.69 2.03 19.05
N TYR A 258 -7.65 2.65 20.23
CA TYR A 258 -6.65 2.36 21.26
C TYR A 258 -6.73 0.92 21.73
N ALA A 259 -7.94 0.46 22.11
CA ALA A 259 -8.15 -0.91 22.57
C ALA A 259 -7.78 -1.94 21.50
N TRP A 260 -8.09 -1.67 20.24
CA TRP A 260 -7.70 -2.50 19.11
C TRP A 260 -6.19 -2.55 18.91
N HIS A 261 -5.53 -1.39 18.84
CA HIS A 261 -4.07 -1.31 18.68
C HIS A 261 -3.33 -2.00 19.83
N LYS A 262 -3.83 -1.86 21.06
CA LYS A 262 -3.27 -2.52 22.25
C LYS A 262 -3.43 -4.06 22.19
N ARG A 263 -4.58 -4.55 21.70
CA ARG A 263 -4.80 -6.00 21.51
C ARG A 263 -3.92 -6.56 20.40
N VAL A 264 -3.80 -5.84 19.30
CA VAL A 264 -2.95 -6.27 18.17
C VAL A 264 -1.50 -6.42 18.58
N LEU A 265 -0.96 -5.52 19.43
CA LEU A 265 0.41 -5.63 19.95
C LEU A 265 0.60 -6.83 20.89
N LYS A 266 -0.49 -7.37 21.46
CA LYS A 266 -0.44 -8.57 22.32
C LYS A 266 -0.64 -9.88 21.58
N LEU A 267 -0.97 -9.84 20.28
CA LEU A 267 -1.12 -11.06 19.48
C LEU A 267 0.25 -11.74 19.31
N PRO A 268 0.32 -13.06 19.53
CA PRO A 268 1.55 -13.81 19.32
C PRO A 268 2.01 -13.63 17.86
N ILE A 269 3.31 -13.54 17.64
CA ILE A 269 3.98 -13.35 16.34
C ILE A 269 3.65 -12.00 15.69
N PHE A 270 2.36 -11.68 15.44
CA PHE A 270 1.95 -10.42 14.79
C PHE A 270 2.26 -9.19 15.66
N GLY A 271 2.06 -9.27 16.96
CA GLY A 271 2.37 -8.19 17.89
C GLY A 271 3.87 -7.90 17.95
N GLU A 272 4.69 -8.94 18.02
CA GLU A 272 6.15 -8.83 17.97
C GLU A 272 6.64 -8.24 16.64
N MET A 273 6.11 -8.74 15.51
CA MET A 273 6.43 -8.23 14.18
C MET A 273 6.15 -6.73 14.06
N ILE A 274 4.98 -6.29 14.51
CA ILE A 274 4.58 -4.89 14.49
C ILE A 274 5.49 -4.06 15.40
N LEU A 275 5.72 -4.51 16.63
CA LEU A 275 6.54 -3.80 17.61
C LEU A 275 8.00 -3.67 17.14
N LYS A 276 8.64 -4.76 16.70
CA LYS A 276 10.03 -4.76 16.22
C LYS A 276 10.19 -3.87 14.97
N SER A 277 9.23 -3.91 14.05
CA SER A 277 9.19 -3.00 12.89
C SER A 277 9.10 -1.53 13.30
N MET A 278 8.26 -1.20 14.30
CA MET A 278 8.15 0.17 14.78
C MET A 278 9.41 0.63 15.51
N LEU A 279 9.98 -0.20 16.40
CA LEU A 279 11.21 0.11 17.11
C LEU A 279 12.38 0.35 16.15
N ALA A 280 12.52 -0.49 15.11
CA ALA A 280 13.53 -0.29 14.07
C ALA A 280 13.36 1.06 13.36
N ARG A 281 12.13 1.42 12.97
CA ARG A 281 11.85 2.66 12.25
C ARG A 281 12.00 3.91 13.13
N ILE A 282 11.50 3.86 14.36
CA ILE A 282 11.64 4.95 15.33
C ILE A 282 13.13 5.21 15.60
N SER A 283 13.90 4.16 15.85
CA SER A 283 15.34 4.27 16.11
C SER A 283 16.10 4.79 14.90
N LEU A 284 15.76 4.34 13.70
CA LEU A 284 16.37 4.86 12.46
C LEU A 284 16.16 6.39 12.34
N ILE A 285 14.95 6.86 12.56
CA ILE A 285 14.63 8.29 12.48
C ILE A 285 15.33 9.07 13.60
N MET A 286 15.29 8.57 14.83
CA MET A 286 15.98 9.19 15.97
C MET A 286 17.49 9.30 15.71
N GLY A 287 18.14 8.21 15.25
CA GLY A 287 19.57 8.20 14.90
C GLY A 287 19.90 9.18 13.78
N ASN A 288 19.07 9.17 12.72
CA ASN A 288 19.28 10.07 11.58
C ASN A 288 19.14 11.55 11.95
N LEU A 289 18.16 11.90 12.79
CA LEU A 289 17.94 13.25 13.25
C LEU A 289 19.04 13.72 14.24
N SER A 290 19.42 12.83 15.17
CA SER A 290 20.51 13.08 16.11
C SER A 290 21.84 13.32 15.38
N ALA A 291 22.20 12.47 14.41
CA ALA A 291 23.38 12.63 13.56
C ALA A 291 23.37 13.94 12.75
N ALA A 292 22.18 14.43 12.39
CA ALA A 292 22.02 15.72 11.71
C ALA A 292 22.04 16.94 12.66
N GLY A 293 22.12 16.70 13.97
CA GLY A 293 22.17 17.76 15.01
C GLY A 293 20.80 18.33 15.34
N VAL A 294 19.70 17.64 15.03
CA VAL A 294 18.35 18.05 15.42
C VAL A 294 18.15 17.84 16.92
N ASN A 295 17.49 18.79 17.58
CA ASN A 295 17.22 18.73 19.00
C ASN A 295 16.41 17.46 19.37
N LEU A 296 16.72 16.86 20.50
CA LEU A 296 16.11 15.61 20.96
C LEU A 296 14.57 15.68 21.07
N LEU A 297 14.02 16.78 21.58
CA LEU A 297 12.57 16.97 21.70
C LEU A 297 11.88 17.05 20.32
N GLU A 298 12.51 17.70 19.37
CA GLU A 298 12.03 17.78 17.99
C GLU A 298 12.16 16.43 17.30
N SER A 299 13.27 15.72 17.54
CA SER A 299 13.46 14.35 17.03
C SER A 299 12.40 13.38 17.54
N LEU A 300 12.01 13.45 18.82
CA LEU A 300 10.92 12.67 19.39
C LEU A 300 9.57 13.01 18.74
N GLU A 301 9.29 14.29 18.46
CA GLU A 301 8.06 14.71 17.78
C GLU A 301 7.99 14.15 16.36
N ILE A 302 9.08 14.20 15.62
CA ILE A 302 9.17 13.62 14.27
C ILE A 302 9.03 12.09 14.34
N ALA A 303 9.71 11.43 15.30
CA ALA A 303 9.65 9.98 15.48
C ALA A 303 8.24 9.48 15.82
N LYS A 304 7.41 10.26 16.52
CA LYS A 304 5.98 9.97 16.73
C LYS A 304 5.25 9.77 15.41
N SER A 305 5.55 10.59 14.40
CA SER A 305 4.86 10.53 13.11
C SER A 305 5.18 9.27 12.29
N VAL A 306 6.19 8.49 12.68
CA VAL A 306 6.55 7.21 12.06
C VAL A 306 5.51 6.13 12.32
N SER A 307 4.83 6.19 13.46
CA SER A 307 3.88 5.17 13.92
C SER A 307 2.44 5.61 13.72
N ASN A 308 1.63 4.70 13.19
CA ASN A 308 0.16 4.86 13.15
C ASN A 308 -0.52 4.18 14.36
N ASN A 309 0.25 3.55 15.25
CA ASN A 309 -0.28 2.88 16.44
C ASN A 309 -0.42 3.87 17.60
N VAL A 310 -1.66 4.10 18.03
CA VAL A 310 -1.98 5.08 19.08
C VAL A 310 -1.28 4.79 20.40
N VAL A 311 -1.05 3.53 20.74
CA VAL A 311 -0.33 3.14 21.98
C VAL A 311 1.12 3.61 21.91
N VAL A 312 1.77 3.43 20.78
CA VAL A 312 3.16 3.89 20.55
C VAL A 312 3.24 5.42 20.52
N LEU A 313 2.24 6.07 19.90
CA LEU A 313 2.16 7.54 19.92
C LEU A 313 2.06 8.10 21.34
N GLU A 314 1.20 7.52 22.17
CA GLU A 314 1.04 7.92 23.58
C GLU A 314 2.33 7.67 24.37
N SER A 315 2.97 6.54 24.18
CA SER A 315 4.23 6.17 24.80
C SER A 315 5.33 7.19 24.47
N LEU A 316 5.55 7.50 23.19
CA LEU A 316 6.53 8.50 22.76
C LEU A 316 6.19 9.92 23.24
N GLU A 317 4.90 10.26 23.34
CA GLU A 317 4.47 11.53 23.93
C GLU A 317 4.83 11.61 25.41
N ASN A 318 4.67 10.52 26.18
CA ASN A 318 5.06 10.45 27.56
C ASN A 318 6.58 10.55 27.72
N VAL A 319 7.35 9.89 26.86
CA VAL A 319 8.81 10.03 26.81
C VAL A 319 9.21 11.48 26.54
N LYS A 320 8.59 12.13 25.53
CA LYS A 320 8.87 13.54 25.22
C LYS A 320 8.58 14.46 26.40
N LYS A 321 7.45 14.29 27.10
CA LYS A 321 7.11 15.05 28.31
C LYS A 321 8.11 14.83 29.43
N GLY A 322 8.57 13.60 29.64
CA GLY A 322 9.57 13.28 30.64
C GLY A 322 10.92 13.93 30.34
N VAL A 323 11.38 13.88 29.10
CA VAL A 323 12.60 14.58 28.66
C VAL A 323 12.48 16.09 28.87
N PHE A 324 11.34 16.68 28.53
CA PHE A 324 11.07 18.09 28.76
C PHE A 324 11.14 18.46 30.26
N SER A 325 10.76 17.53 31.13
CA SER A 325 10.85 17.69 32.61
C SER A 325 12.24 17.40 33.17
N GLY A 326 13.23 17.03 32.35
CA GLY A 326 14.61 16.77 32.74
C GLY A 326 14.93 15.32 33.08
N ASP A 327 13.99 14.38 32.89
CA ASP A 327 14.27 12.94 33.02
C ASP A 327 15.15 12.42 31.88
N THR A 328 15.98 11.42 32.12
CA THR A 328 16.83 10.77 31.12
C THR A 328 16.02 9.85 30.23
N LEU A 329 16.42 9.72 28.94
CA LEU A 329 15.78 8.79 28.00
C LEU A 329 15.77 7.36 28.52
N THR A 330 16.88 6.92 29.08
CA THR A 330 17.04 5.57 29.67
C THR A 330 15.97 5.29 30.73
N LYS A 331 15.78 6.21 31.68
CA LYS A 331 14.77 6.06 32.74
C LYS A 331 13.36 5.96 32.19
N LEU A 332 13.04 6.77 31.17
CA LEU A 332 11.73 6.82 30.56
C LEU A 332 11.42 5.56 29.76
N PHE A 333 12.37 5.07 28.95
CA PHE A 333 12.19 3.83 28.20
C PHE A 333 12.16 2.59 29.09
N LEU A 334 12.93 2.54 30.18
CA LEU A 334 12.86 1.43 31.15
C LEU A 334 11.52 1.35 31.87
N LYS A 335 10.87 2.49 32.09
CA LYS A 335 9.58 2.56 32.81
C LYS A 335 8.41 2.12 31.92
N ASP A 336 8.55 2.21 30.61
CA ASP A 336 7.49 1.91 29.67
C ASP A 336 7.61 0.46 29.15
N PRO A 337 6.62 -0.41 29.43
CA PRO A 337 6.66 -1.81 29.04
C PRO A 337 6.63 -2.04 27.52
N LEU A 338 6.39 -1.01 26.73
CA LEU A 338 6.43 -1.10 25.28
C LEU A 338 7.87 -1.27 24.74
N PHE A 339 8.86 -0.73 25.46
CA PHE A 339 10.25 -0.82 25.07
C PHE A 339 10.94 -2.01 25.78
N PRO A 340 11.44 -3.00 25.02
CA PRO A 340 12.15 -4.12 25.60
C PRO A 340 13.42 -3.66 26.34
N PRO A 341 13.89 -4.41 27.35
CA PRO A 341 15.08 -4.06 28.12
C PRO A 341 16.33 -3.80 27.25
N THR A 342 16.52 -4.58 26.20
CA THR A 342 17.63 -4.41 25.25
C THR A 342 17.62 -3.03 24.58
N PHE A 343 16.41 -2.51 24.23
CA PHE A 343 16.25 -1.16 23.70
C PHE A 343 16.80 -0.12 24.67
N SER A 344 16.30 -0.15 25.91
CA SER A 344 16.68 0.81 26.95
C SER A 344 18.16 0.73 27.32
N GLN A 345 18.74 -0.48 27.33
CA GLN A 345 20.17 -0.68 27.62
C GLN A 345 21.07 -0.04 26.57
N LEU A 346 20.78 -0.24 25.27
CA LEU A 346 21.55 0.37 24.19
C LEU A 346 21.43 1.90 24.22
N ILE A 347 20.23 2.43 24.48
CA ILE A 347 20.05 3.88 24.61
C ILE A 347 20.80 4.43 25.84
N SER A 348 20.87 3.67 26.93
CA SER A 348 21.64 4.06 28.13
C SER A 348 23.12 4.28 27.81
N VAL A 349 23.72 3.39 27.02
CA VAL A 349 25.10 3.56 26.59
C VAL A 349 25.27 4.84 25.78
N GLY A 350 24.37 5.10 24.83
CA GLY A 350 24.42 6.33 24.01
C GLY A 350 24.23 7.62 24.84
N GLU A 351 23.35 7.57 25.86
CA GLU A 351 23.11 8.70 26.75
C GLU A 351 24.32 9.02 27.65
N GLN A 352 25.00 7.98 28.16
CA GLN A 352 26.19 8.11 29.01
C GLN A 352 27.43 8.54 28.22
N THR A 353 27.58 8.10 26.96
CA THR A 353 28.74 8.42 26.11
C THR A 353 28.54 9.66 25.23
N GLY A 354 27.32 10.22 25.19
CA GLY A 354 26.96 11.30 24.28
C GLY A 354 26.80 10.88 22.82
N GLN A 355 26.77 9.58 22.51
CA GLN A 355 26.70 9.00 21.16
C GLN A 355 25.31 8.41 20.88
N LEU A 356 24.26 9.20 21.12
CA LEU A 356 22.89 8.76 20.91
C LEU A 356 22.59 8.39 19.45
N ASP A 357 23.20 9.09 18.49
CA ASP A 357 23.04 8.84 17.05
C ASP A 357 23.54 7.45 16.65
N GLU A 358 24.73 7.03 17.11
CA GLU A 358 25.31 5.71 16.85
C GLU A 358 24.50 4.59 17.53
N MET A 359 24.05 4.84 18.75
CA MET A 359 23.28 3.86 19.50
C MET A 359 21.87 3.68 18.92
N PHE A 360 21.18 4.74 18.56
CA PHE A 360 19.93 4.61 17.82
C PHE A 360 20.10 3.89 16.48
N GLY A 361 21.20 4.15 15.75
CA GLY A 361 21.56 3.42 14.53
C GLY A 361 21.77 1.91 14.79
N SER A 362 22.41 1.56 15.90
CA SER A 362 22.64 0.17 16.32
C SER A 362 21.33 -0.52 16.72
N VAL A 363 20.48 0.17 17.48
CA VAL A 363 19.14 -0.29 17.86
C VAL A 363 18.28 -0.51 16.61
N ALA A 364 18.32 0.40 15.64
CA ALA A 364 17.58 0.24 14.39
C ALA A 364 17.97 -1.05 13.65
N LYS A 365 19.26 -1.30 13.49
CA LYS A 365 19.79 -2.52 12.85
C LYS A 365 19.43 -3.79 13.63
N TYR A 366 19.53 -3.75 14.96
CA TYR A 366 19.16 -4.87 15.82
C TYR A 366 17.69 -5.26 15.63
N TYR A 367 16.78 -4.27 15.77
CA TYR A 367 15.35 -4.57 15.60
C TYR A 367 14.93 -4.87 14.17
N GLU A 368 15.66 -4.40 13.17
CA GLU A 368 15.48 -4.85 11.78
C GLU A 368 15.81 -6.33 11.62
N SER A 369 16.94 -6.81 12.17
CA SER A 369 17.31 -8.22 12.18
C SER A 369 16.31 -9.07 12.98
N GLU A 370 15.86 -8.59 14.12
CA GLU A 370 14.83 -9.24 14.94
C GLU A 370 13.49 -9.33 14.21
N PHE A 371 13.11 -8.29 13.45
CA PHE A 371 11.92 -8.31 12.60
C PHE A 371 12.05 -9.37 11.50
N ASP A 372 13.20 -9.45 10.84
CA ASP A 372 13.47 -10.44 9.80
C ASP A 372 13.31 -11.86 10.34
N THR A 373 13.88 -12.15 11.51
CA THR A 373 13.73 -13.44 12.21
C THR A 373 12.27 -13.77 12.49
N VAL A 374 11.47 -12.82 12.95
CA VAL A 374 10.03 -13.05 13.21
C VAL A 374 9.27 -13.33 11.91
N VAL A 375 9.60 -12.64 10.81
CA VAL A 375 8.96 -12.87 9.49
C VAL A 375 9.31 -14.25 8.94
N GLU A 376 10.56 -14.70 9.09
CA GLU A 376 10.99 -16.05 8.71
C GLU A 376 10.30 -17.13 9.54
N ASN A 377 10.24 -16.94 10.87
CA ASN A 377 9.54 -17.84 11.78
C ASN A 377 8.02 -17.89 11.48
N LEU A 378 7.40 -16.77 11.10
CA LEU A 378 6.00 -16.76 10.70
C LEU A 378 5.75 -17.70 9.52
N SER A 379 6.61 -17.65 8.51
CA SER A 379 6.48 -18.50 7.32
C SER A 379 6.58 -19.98 7.68
N SER A 380 7.54 -20.36 8.54
CA SER A 380 7.75 -21.75 8.96
C SER A 380 6.64 -22.28 9.88
N LEU A 381 5.99 -21.42 10.68
CA LEU A 381 4.88 -21.83 11.55
C LEU A 381 3.54 -21.95 10.82
N ILE A 382 3.33 -21.17 9.77
CA ILE A 382 2.08 -21.22 9.00
C ILE A 382 1.97 -22.57 8.24
N GLU A 383 3.06 -23.14 7.77
CA GLU A 383 3.04 -24.38 6.99
C GLU A 383 2.42 -25.57 7.74
N PRO A 384 2.84 -25.95 8.97
CA PRO A 384 2.18 -26.99 9.74
C PRO A 384 0.71 -26.70 10.03
N ILE A 385 0.38 -25.46 10.35
CA ILE A 385 -0.99 -25.04 10.59
C ILE A 385 -1.87 -25.26 9.35
N MET A 386 -1.34 -24.92 8.17
CA MET A 386 -2.04 -25.12 6.90
C MET A 386 -2.22 -26.58 6.56
N ILE A 387 -1.22 -27.43 6.82
CA ILE A 387 -1.33 -28.88 6.60
C ILE A 387 -2.44 -29.47 7.48
N VAL A 388 -2.47 -29.13 8.77
CA VAL A 388 -3.53 -29.58 9.70
C VAL A 388 -4.89 -29.07 9.26
N PHE A 389 -5.00 -27.77 8.91
CA PHE A 389 -6.24 -27.15 8.43
C PHE A 389 -6.78 -27.86 7.17
N MET A 390 -5.90 -28.09 6.19
CA MET A 390 -6.25 -28.80 4.95
C MET A 390 -6.65 -30.25 5.23
N GLY A 391 -5.91 -30.93 6.10
CA GLY A 391 -6.20 -32.31 6.49
C GLY A 391 -7.58 -32.45 7.15
N VAL A 392 -7.90 -31.57 8.10
CA VAL A 392 -9.20 -31.56 8.77
C VAL A 392 -10.32 -31.22 7.78
N MET A 393 -10.12 -30.25 6.92
CA MET A 393 -11.12 -29.78 5.97
C MET A 393 -11.43 -30.83 4.90
N ILE A 394 -10.39 -31.33 4.22
CA ILE A 394 -10.54 -32.34 3.16
C ILE A 394 -10.92 -33.69 3.75
N GLY A 395 -10.29 -34.11 4.84
CA GLY A 395 -10.59 -35.34 5.53
C GLY A 395 -12.04 -35.35 6.07
N GLY A 396 -12.50 -34.25 6.65
CA GLY A 396 -13.88 -34.07 7.08
C GLY A 396 -14.89 -34.21 5.92
N LEU A 397 -14.61 -33.57 4.78
CA LEU A 397 -15.42 -33.70 3.58
C LEU A 397 -15.44 -35.16 3.05
N MET A 398 -14.30 -35.82 3.01
CA MET A 398 -14.21 -37.20 2.57
C MET A 398 -14.99 -38.16 3.50
N ILE A 399 -14.79 -38.05 4.82
CA ILE A 399 -15.52 -38.85 5.81
C ILE A 399 -17.02 -38.68 5.62
N ALA A 400 -17.51 -37.47 5.48
CA ALA A 400 -18.92 -37.20 5.30
C ALA A 400 -19.49 -37.73 3.98
N MET A 401 -18.70 -37.77 2.91
CA MET A 401 -19.12 -38.33 1.62
C MET A 401 -19.08 -39.85 1.59
N TYR A 402 -18.12 -40.49 2.24
CA TYR A 402 -17.98 -41.94 2.23
C TYR A 402 -18.72 -42.64 3.36
N SER A 403 -19.04 -41.93 4.49
CA SER A 403 -19.79 -42.50 5.64
C SER A 403 -21.09 -43.25 5.25
N PRO A 404 -21.94 -42.71 4.36
CA PRO A 404 -23.14 -43.43 3.95
C PRO A 404 -22.84 -44.73 3.19
N ILE A 405 -21.77 -44.78 2.39
CA ILE A 405 -21.40 -45.98 1.61
C ILE A 405 -21.03 -47.13 2.55
N PHE A 406 -20.32 -46.83 3.64
CA PHE A 406 -19.97 -47.85 4.64
C PHE A 406 -21.18 -48.33 5.41
N ASN A 407 -22.18 -47.46 5.68
CA ASN A 407 -23.42 -47.85 6.36
C ASN A 407 -24.32 -48.73 5.49
N VAL A 408 -24.36 -48.50 4.17
CA VAL A 408 -25.09 -49.36 3.22
C VAL A 408 -24.47 -50.76 3.19
N GLY A 409 -23.15 -50.87 3.17
CA GLY A 409 -22.46 -52.18 3.21
C GLY A 409 -22.76 -52.98 4.48
N ALA A 410 -22.99 -52.30 5.62
CA ALA A 410 -23.38 -52.96 6.88
C ALA A 410 -24.87 -53.40 6.95
N LEU A 411 -25.72 -52.86 6.08
CA LEU A 411 -27.15 -53.21 6.01
C LEU A 411 -27.45 -54.34 5.00
N ILE A 412 -26.53 -54.64 4.08
CA ILE A 412 -26.67 -55.68 3.04
C ILE A 412 -25.90 -56.95 3.41
N GLY A 413 -25.04 -56.96 4.41
CA GLY A 413 -24.33 -58.10 4.97
C GLY A 413 -25.01 -58.58 6.25
#